data_c0f2f4123092917ee46c34f47a604c7b
#
_entry.id   c0f2f4123092917ee46c34f47a604c7b
#
_cell.length_a   1.000
_cell.length_b   1.000
_cell.length_c   1.000
_cell.angle_alpha   90.00
_cell.angle_beta   90.00
_cell.angle_gamma   90.00
#
_symmetry.space_group_name_H-M   'P 1'
#
loop_
_entity.id
_entity.type
_entity.pdbx_description
1 polymer ?
#
loop_
_entity_poly.entity_id
_entity_poly.type
_entity_poly.pdbx_seq_one_letter_code
_entity_poly.pdbx_strand_id
1 'polypeptide(L)'
;MNLTQALKHGLIAAVLALLTGLSGCAHYNNPRDPLESFNRGVYAFNDGVDTAILKPIAQGYRAVLPQVVRTGVGNFFSNLDDVTVIVNGVLQLKIPQATSDLGRFLINSTIGLLGLFDVATELGLEKHNEDFGQTLGYWGIGSGPYLVLPLFGPSSFRDAIGRFADFYTDVVWQINDMRWRNALYGTRVVNNRSRLLDTEEVLKIAAIDEYSFVRDAYLQRRRSLVDDGRRRDAAAAEEDYVPDEPAASAPAAAPASAPAPQVRP
;
A
#
# COMPACT_ATOMS: atom_id res chain seq x y z
N MET A 1 -22.34 -23.18 -34.57
CA MET A 1 -21.59 -22.86 -33.37
C MET A 1 -21.82 -21.37 -33.07
N ASN A 2 -22.56 -21.06 -32.02
CA ASN A 2 -22.94 -19.68 -31.70
C ASN A 2 -21.70 -18.86 -31.28
N LEU A 3 -21.62 -17.60 -31.71
CA LEU A 3 -20.52 -16.67 -31.45
C LEU A 3 -20.14 -16.65 -29.95
N THR A 4 -21.13 -16.74 -29.05
CA THR A 4 -20.93 -16.83 -27.61
C THR A 4 -20.24 -18.13 -27.16
N GLN A 5 -20.43 -19.23 -27.83
CA GLN A 5 -19.72 -20.48 -27.55
C GLN A 5 -18.27 -20.43 -28.07
N ALA A 6 -18.06 -19.85 -29.25
CA ALA A 6 -16.71 -19.64 -29.77
C ALA A 6 -15.86 -18.74 -28.90
N LEU A 7 -16.45 -17.65 -28.36
CA LEU A 7 -15.79 -16.76 -27.39
C LEU A 7 -15.48 -17.46 -26.08
N LYS A 8 -16.38 -18.28 -25.54
CA LYS A 8 -16.13 -19.05 -24.31
C LYS A 8 -14.99 -20.07 -24.49
N HIS A 9 -14.99 -20.80 -25.63
CA HIS A 9 -13.91 -21.77 -25.92
C HIS A 9 -12.58 -21.05 -26.17
N GLY A 10 -12.59 -19.90 -26.84
CA GLY A 10 -11.40 -19.08 -27.03
C GLY A 10 -10.82 -18.56 -25.67
N LEU A 11 -11.69 -18.13 -24.77
CA LEU A 11 -11.28 -17.69 -23.43
C LEU A 11 -10.71 -18.84 -22.59
N ILE A 12 -11.37 -20.01 -22.62
CA ILE A 12 -10.89 -21.21 -21.91
C ILE A 12 -9.56 -21.68 -22.50
N ALA A 13 -9.41 -21.70 -23.82
CA ALA A 13 -8.14 -22.05 -24.46
C ALA A 13 -7.02 -21.07 -24.12
N ALA A 14 -7.31 -19.77 -24.07
CA ALA A 14 -6.36 -18.74 -23.66
C ALA A 14 -5.95 -18.90 -22.19
N VAL A 15 -6.90 -19.19 -21.31
CA VAL A 15 -6.61 -19.45 -19.88
C VAL A 15 -5.80 -20.73 -19.71
N LEU A 16 -6.13 -21.82 -20.45
CA LEU A 16 -5.36 -23.05 -20.42
C LEU A 16 -3.95 -22.87 -21.00
N ALA A 17 -3.79 -22.10 -22.09
CA ALA A 17 -2.48 -21.78 -22.66
C ALA A 17 -1.66 -20.91 -21.67
N LEU A 18 -2.30 -20.00 -20.94
CA LEU A 18 -1.66 -19.23 -19.85
C LEU A 18 -1.21 -20.16 -18.71
N LEU A 19 -2.06 -21.10 -18.30
CA LEU A 19 -1.75 -22.05 -17.23
C LEU A 19 -0.66 -23.06 -17.63
N THR A 20 -0.61 -23.50 -18.88
CA THR A 20 0.46 -24.39 -19.38
C THR A 20 1.79 -23.64 -19.61
N GLY A 21 1.75 -22.35 -19.95
CA GLY A 21 2.93 -21.48 -20.00
C GLY A 21 3.57 -21.27 -18.63
N LEU A 22 2.82 -21.40 -17.55
CA LEU A 22 3.30 -21.31 -16.17
C LEU A 22 4.15 -22.53 -15.73
N SER A 23 4.06 -23.66 -16.44
CA SER A 23 4.81 -24.88 -16.10
C SER A 23 6.27 -24.86 -16.60
N GLY A 24 6.67 -23.89 -17.41
CA GLY A 24 8.00 -23.75 -17.98
C GLY A 24 8.92 -22.91 -17.12
N CYS A 25 9.86 -23.57 -16.40
CA CYS A 25 11.01 -22.97 -15.76
C CYS A 25 10.75 -22.12 -14.50
N ALA A 26 10.17 -22.72 -13.48
CA ALA A 26 10.40 -22.27 -12.12
C ALA A 26 11.87 -22.55 -11.74
N HIS A 27 12.79 -21.68 -12.14
CA HIS A 27 14.13 -21.65 -11.56
C HIS A 27 13.98 -21.03 -10.16
N TYR A 28 13.78 -21.92 -9.18
CA TYR A 28 13.55 -21.56 -7.78
C TYR A 28 14.86 -21.06 -7.14
N ASN A 29 15.21 -19.81 -7.41
CA ASN A 29 16.36 -19.16 -6.78
C ASN A 29 15.97 -18.11 -5.73
N ASN A 30 14.68 -17.72 -5.65
CA ASN A 30 14.26 -16.71 -4.71
C ASN A 30 12.99 -17.14 -3.95
N PRO A 31 13.11 -17.50 -2.65
CA PRO A 31 11.95 -17.93 -1.85
C PRO A 31 10.83 -16.86 -1.73
N ARG A 32 11.15 -15.59 -1.96
CA ARG A 32 10.19 -14.49 -1.88
C ARG A 32 9.43 -14.27 -3.19
N ASP A 33 9.95 -14.78 -4.30
CA ASP A 33 9.40 -14.63 -5.63
C ASP A 33 9.52 -15.91 -6.45
N PRO A 34 8.76 -16.95 -6.09
CA PRO A 34 8.80 -18.23 -6.79
C PRO A 34 8.26 -18.15 -8.23
N LEU A 35 7.56 -17.07 -8.58
CA LEU A 35 6.97 -16.81 -9.90
C LEU A 35 7.75 -15.74 -10.68
N GLU A 36 9.02 -15.49 -10.37
CA GLU A 36 9.80 -14.38 -10.91
C GLU A 36 9.74 -14.29 -12.44
N SER A 37 9.90 -15.41 -13.15
CA SER A 37 9.86 -15.40 -14.63
C SER A 37 8.51 -14.91 -15.18
N PHE A 38 7.40 -15.37 -14.59
CA PHE A 38 6.05 -14.91 -14.93
C PHE A 38 5.88 -13.43 -14.55
N ASN A 39 6.26 -13.06 -13.34
CA ASN A 39 6.12 -11.70 -12.82
C ASN A 39 6.92 -10.69 -13.65
N ARG A 40 8.13 -11.03 -14.10
CA ARG A 40 8.92 -10.19 -15.00
C ARG A 40 8.25 -10.02 -16.37
N GLY A 41 7.62 -11.06 -16.90
CA GLY A 41 6.86 -10.99 -18.16
C GLY A 41 5.67 -10.04 -18.04
N VAL A 42 4.89 -10.15 -16.95
CA VAL A 42 3.76 -9.25 -16.69
C VAL A 42 4.22 -7.83 -16.38
N TYR A 43 5.34 -7.67 -15.66
CA TYR A 43 5.94 -6.37 -15.41
C TYR A 43 6.34 -5.67 -16.71
N ALA A 44 7.03 -6.37 -17.61
CA ALA A 44 7.40 -5.84 -18.93
C ALA A 44 6.17 -5.48 -19.79
N PHE A 45 5.11 -6.29 -19.72
CA PHE A 45 3.84 -5.96 -20.38
C PHE A 45 3.23 -4.68 -19.80
N ASN A 46 3.17 -4.56 -18.48
CA ASN A 46 2.64 -3.37 -17.80
C ASN A 46 3.45 -2.11 -18.14
N ASP A 47 4.79 -2.21 -18.13
CA ASP A 47 5.70 -1.12 -18.50
C ASP A 47 5.51 -0.70 -19.97
N GLY A 48 5.36 -1.68 -20.87
CA GLY A 48 5.05 -1.40 -22.28
C GLY A 48 3.74 -0.65 -22.47
N VAL A 49 2.66 -1.07 -21.77
CA VAL A 49 1.36 -0.39 -21.80
C VAL A 49 1.46 1.00 -21.18
N ASP A 50 2.16 1.15 -20.07
CA ASP A 50 2.38 2.43 -19.42
C ASP A 50 3.13 3.40 -20.36
N THR A 51 4.24 2.97 -20.88
CA THR A 51 5.10 3.79 -21.76
C THR A 51 4.38 4.19 -23.06
N ALA A 52 3.61 3.28 -23.66
CA ALA A 52 2.95 3.54 -24.93
C ALA A 52 1.65 4.34 -24.79
N ILE A 53 0.92 4.18 -23.68
CA ILE A 53 -0.44 4.71 -23.55
C ILE A 53 -0.58 5.61 -22.33
N LEU A 54 -0.35 5.09 -21.11
CA LEU A 54 -0.71 5.78 -19.90
C LEU A 54 0.19 6.99 -19.61
N LYS A 55 1.49 6.83 -19.83
CA LYS A 55 2.49 7.89 -19.61
C LYS A 55 2.26 9.10 -20.53
N PRO A 56 2.07 8.97 -21.87
CA PRO A 56 1.73 10.10 -22.74
C PRO A 56 0.45 10.80 -22.32
N ILE A 57 -0.59 10.04 -21.94
CA ILE A 57 -1.86 10.62 -21.47
C ILE A 57 -1.64 11.40 -20.16
N ALA A 58 -0.89 10.85 -19.22
CA ALA A 58 -0.56 11.49 -17.94
C ALA A 58 0.29 12.76 -18.13
N GLN A 59 1.21 12.76 -19.07
CA GLN A 59 1.99 13.96 -19.47
C GLN A 59 1.09 15.04 -20.07
N GLY A 60 0.19 14.68 -20.99
CA GLY A 60 -0.79 15.59 -21.56
C GLY A 60 -1.73 16.16 -20.49
N TYR A 61 -2.22 15.33 -19.59
CA TYR A 61 -3.04 15.74 -18.43
C TYR A 61 -2.29 16.76 -17.55
N ARG A 62 -1.01 16.51 -17.28
CA ARG A 62 -0.15 17.39 -16.48
C ARG A 62 0.16 18.72 -17.21
N ALA A 63 0.28 18.69 -18.53
CA ALA A 63 0.55 19.89 -19.33
C ALA A 63 -0.67 20.83 -19.44
N VAL A 64 -1.89 20.24 -19.47
CA VAL A 64 -3.15 21.01 -19.64
C VAL A 64 -3.68 21.50 -18.30
N LEU A 65 -3.61 20.70 -17.22
CA LEU A 65 -4.22 21.03 -15.94
C LEU A 65 -3.23 21.63 -14.95
N PRO A 66 -3.51 22.81 -14.37
CA PRO A 66 -2.72 23.39 -13.28
C PRO A 66 -2.62 22.45 -12.08
N GLN A 67 -1.55 22.56 -11.32
CA GLN A 67 -1.30 21.70 -10.17
C GLN A 67 -2.46 21.71 -9.16
N VAL A 68 -3.04 22.89 -8.88
CA VAL A 68 -4.16 23.02 -7.93
C VAL A 68 -5.35 22.15 -8.35
N VAL A 69 -5.69 22.11 -9.66
CA VAL A 69 -6.78 21.28 -10.19
C VAL A 69 -6.45 19.79 -10.02
N ARG A 70 -5.22 19.40 -10.37
CA ARG A 70 -4.76 18.00 -10.23
C ARG A 70 -4.75 17.54 -8.76
N THR A 71 -4.36 18.44 -7.86
CA THR A 71 -4.42 18.18 -6.42
C THR A 71 -5.87 18.00 -5.97
N GLY A 72 -6.78 18.88 -6.38
CA GLY A 72 -8.21 18.76 -6.06
C GLY A 72 -8.82 17.44 -6.57
N VAL A 73 -8.50 17.05 -7.81
CA VAL A 73 -8.91 15.73 -8.35
C VAL A 73 -8.36 14.58 -7.51
N GLY A 74 -7.09 14.67 -7.09
CA GLY A 74 -6.47 13.67 -6.22
C GLY A 74 -7.15 13.58 -4.85
N ASN A 75 -7.46 14.72 -4.24
CA ASN A 75 -8.16 14.79 -2.96
C ASN A 75 -9.59 14.22 -3.07
N PHE A 76 -10.31 14.53 -4.14
CA PHE A 76 -11.64 13.96 -4.40
C PHE A 76 -11.60 12.43 -4.40
N PHE A 77 -10.69 11.81 -5.17
CA PHE A 77 -10.58 10.34 -5.16
C PHE A 77 -10.09 9.81 -3.82
N SER A 78 -9.16 10.49 -3.16
CA SER A 78 -8.70 10.14 -1.82
C SER A 78 -9.83 10.14 -0.79
N ASN A 79 -10.75 11.11 -0.89
CA ASN A 79 -11.94 11.16 -0.03
C ASN A 79 -12.91 10.00 -0.31
N LEU A 80 -13.08 9.60 -1.58
CA LEU A 80 -13.86 8.40 -1.91
C LEU A 80 -13.21 7.12 -1.38
N ASP A 81 -11.88 7.04 -1.40
CA ASP A 81 -11.12 5.91 -0.87
C ASP A 81 -11.27 5.79 0.66
N ASP A 82 -11.58 6.87 1.39
CA ASP A 82 -11.84 6.84 2.83
C ASP A 82 -12.97 5.88 3.21
N VAL A 83 -13.95 5.66 2.33
CA VAL A 83 -15.01 4.66 2.56
C VAL A 83 -14.42 3.26 2.72
N THR A 84 -13.49 2.87 1.84
CA THR A 84 -12.78 1.58 1.92
C THR A 84 -11.90 1.53 3.17
N VAL A 85 -11.20 2.62 3.49
CA VAL A 85 -10.35 2.73 4.69
C VAL A 85 -11.18 2.55 5.97
N ILE A 86 -12.32 3.23 6.09
CA ILE A 86 -13.21 3.12 7.25
C ILE A 86 -13.71 1.69 7.43
N VAL A 87 -14.19 1.05 6.36
CA VAL A 87 -14.68 -0.34 6.41
C VAL A 87 -13.57 -1.28 6.89
N ASN A 88 -12.38 -1.17 6.33
CA ASN A 88 -11.24 -2.00 6.70
C ASN A 88 -10.74 -1.69 8.12
N GLY A 89 -10.74 -0.44 8.55
CA GLY A 89 -10.43 -0.05 9.93
C GLY A 89 -11.38 -0.69 10.94
N VAL A 90 -12.68 -0.70 10.65
CA VAL A 90 -13.69 -1.41 11.48
C VAL A 90 -13.44 -2.92 11.48
N LEU A 91 -13.17 -3.52 10.31
CA LEU A 91 -12.89 -4.97 10.20
C LEU A 91 -11.59 -5.38 10.93
N GLN A 92 -10.66 -4.45 11.10
CA GLN A 92 -9.43 -4.64 11.87
C GLN A 92 -9.60 -4.27 13.35
N LEU A 93 -10.80 -3.89 13.80
CA LEU A 93 -11.12 -3.44 15.16
C LEU A 93 -10.34 -2.17 15.58
N LYS A 94 -9.80 -1.40 14.65
CA LYS A 94 -9.14 -0.11 14.87
C LYS A 94 -10.18 1.02 14.99
N ILE A 95 -11.07 0.92 15.96
CA ILE A 95 -12.24 1.80 16.09
C ILE A 95 -11.87 3.29 16.22
N PRO A 96 -10.86 3.70 17.03
CA PRO A 96 -10.47 5.11 17.11
C PRO A 96 -10.00 5.67 15.75
N GLN A 97 -9.20 4.89 15.00
CA GLN A 97 -8.74 5.23 13.66
C GLN A 97 -9.92 5.34 12.67
N ALA A 98 -10.79 4.32 12.63
CA ALA A 98 -11.97 4.32 11.75
C ALA A 98 -12.92 5.51 12.03
N THR A 99 -13.04 5.93 13.30
CA THR A 99 -13.83 7.11 13.69
C THR A 99 -13.17 8.40 13.20
N SER A 100 -11.84 8.51 13.30
CA SER A 100 -11.07 9.63 12.74
C SER A 100 -11.24 9.73 11.23
N ASP A 101 -11.12 8.59 10.53
CA ASP A 101 -11.28 8.52 9.07
C ASP A 101 -12.71 8.86 8.62
N LEU A 102 -13.72 8.45 9.42
CA LEU A 102 -15.10 8.88 9.19
C LEU A 102 -15.25 10.40 9.35
N GLY A 103 -14.61 10.99 10.37
CA GLY A 103 -14.57 12.44 10.56
C GLY A 103 -13.94 13.14 9.35
N ARG A 104 -12.81 12.62 8.84
CA ARG A 104 -12.16 13.11 7.62
C ARG A 104 -13.12 13.09 6.43
N PHE A 105 -13.73 11.94 6.16
CA PHE A 105 -14.68 11.78 5.07
C PHE A 105 -15.82 12.79 5.13
N LEU A 106 -16.43 13.00 6.30
CA LEU A 106 -17.53 13.93 6.49
C LEU A 106 -17.10 15.40 6.31
N ILE A 107 -15.96 15.79 6.91
CA ILE A 107 -15.42 17.16 6.80
C ILE A 107 -15.07 17.47 5.35
N ASN A 108 -14.33 16.58 4.68
CA ASN A 108 -13.89 16.80 3.31
C ASN A 108 -15.07 16.73 2.33
N SER A 109 -16.08 15.90 2.58
CA SER A 109 -17.26 15.81 1.72
C SER A 109 -18.18 17.05 1.87
N THR A 110 -18.24 17.68 3.03
CA THR A 110 -19.10 18.86 3.30
C THR A 110 -18.32 20.16 3.12
N ILE A 111 -17.38 20.46 4.00
CA ILE A 111 -16.60 21.70 3.99
C ILE A 111 -15.59 21.71 2.84
N GLY A 112 -15.00 20.53 2.54
CA GLY A 112 -14.03 20.35 1.45
C GLY A 112 -14.63 20.22 0.06
N LEU A 113 -15.93 20.55 -0.14
CA LEU A 113 -16.64 20.50 -1.43
C LEU A 113 -16.49 19.14 -2.12
N LEU A 114 -17.10 18.10 -1.56
CA LEU A 114 -17.02 16.72 -2.03
C LEU A 114 -15.60 16.15 -2.04
N GLY A 115 -14.71 16.67 -1.20
CA GLY A 115 -13.34 16.20 -1.07
C GLY A 115 -12.34 16.88 -2.03
N LEU A 116 -12.71 17.91 -2.77
CA LEU A 116 -11.77 18.68 -3.59
C LEU A 116 -10.69 19.38 -2.75
N PHE A 117 -11.05 19.79 -1.54
CA PHE A 117 -10.14 20.37 -0.55
C PHE A 117 -10.01 19.44 0.64
N ASP A 118 -8.77 19.11 1.02
CA ASP A 118 -8.48 18.28 2.19
C ASP A 118 -8.41 19.13 3.47
N VAL A 119 -9.58 19.60 3.91
CA VAL A 119 -9.73 20.42 5.12
C VAL A 119 -9.44 19.61 6.38
N ALA A 120 -9.71 18.30 6.35
CA ALA A 120 -9.49 17.43 7.50
C ALA A 120 -8.01 17.32 7.89
N THR A 121 -7.10 17.32 6.93
CA THR A 121 -5.65 17.35 7.20
C THR A 121 -5.24 18.68 7.85
N GLU A 122 -5.78 19.81 7.41
CA GLU A 122 -5.53 21.12 8.03
C GLU A 122 -6.05 21.20 9.48
N LEU A 123 -7.06 20.40 9.80
CA LEU A 123 -7.58 20.26 11.18
C LEU A 123 -6.82 19.25 12.03
N GLY A 124 -5.73 18.65 11.51
CA GLY A 124 -4.88 17.72 12.23
C GLY A 124 -5.37 16.27 12.24
N LEU A 125 -6.34 15.91 11.41
CA LEU A 125 -6.77 14.51 11.24
C LEU A 125 -5.84 13.80 10.25
N GLU A 126 -5.09 12.80 10.71
CA GLU A 126 -4.17 12.02 9.86
C GLU A 126 -4.93 11.20 8.80
N LYS A 127 -4.33 11.06 7.62
CA LYS A 127 -4.81 10.18 6.55
C LYS A 127 -4.26 8.79 6.72
N HIS A 128 -5.13 7.82 6.92
CA HIS A 128 -4.76 6.40 6.94
C HIS A 128 -5.02 5.74 5.58
N ASN A 129 -4.39 4.59 5.37
CA ASN A 129 -4.54 3.78 4.16
C ASN A 129 -4.75 2.33 4.59
N GLU A 130 -5.99 1.87 4.53
CA GLU A 130 -6.36 0.51 4.84
C GLU A 130 -7.03 -0.14 3.64
N ASP A 131 -6.75 -1.41 3.44
CA ASP A 131 -7.36 -2.24 2.41
C ASP A 131 -7.63 -3.66 2.94
N PHE A 132 -8.42 -4.44 2.22
CA PHE A 132 -8.80 -5.78 2.66
C PHE A 132 -7.62 -6.75 2.70
N GLY A 133 -6.58 -6.55 1.88
CA GLY A 133 -5.33 -7.31 1.97
C GLY A 133 -4.62 -7.07 3.31
N GLN A 134 -4.63 -5.82 3.83
CA GLN A 134 -4.14 -5.51 5.18
C GLN A 134 -5.02 -6.14 6.26
N THR A 135 -6.34 -6.08 6.10
CA THR A 135 -7.31 -6.73 7.01
C THR A 135 -7.03 -8.23 7.13
N LEU A 136 -6.84 -8.93 6.02
CA LEU A 136 -6.44 -10.34 6.03
C LEU A 136 -5.08 -10.55 6.74
N GLY A 137 -4.12 -9.66 6.51
CA GLY A 137 -2.81 -9.69 7.18
C GLY A 137 -2.91 -9.44 8.69
N TYR A 138 -3.75 -8.49 9.10
CA TYR A 138 -4.03 -8.21 10.51
C TYR A 138 -4.58 -9.47 11.24
N TRP A 139 -5.45 -10.23 10.58
CA TRP A 139 -5.98 -11.48 11.08
C TRP A 139 -5.04 -12.69 10.92
N GLY A 140 -3.77 -12.46 10.52
CA GLY A 140 -2.72 -13.48 10.51
C GLY A 140 -2.59 -14.24 9.20
N ILE A 141 -3.30 -13.86 8.13
CA ILE A 141 -3.14 -14.49 6.82
C ILE A 141 -1.84 -13.97 6.19
N GLY A 142 -0.91 -14.89 5.92
CA GLY A 142 0.36 -14.57 5.28
C GLY A 142 0.18 -13.96 3.87
N SER A 143 1.16 -13.15 3.42
CA SER A 143 1.11 -12.51 2.10
C SER A 143 1.05 -13.50 0.92
N GLY A 144 1.57 -14.73 1.13
CA GLY A 144 1.79 -15.67 0.05
C GLY A 144 2.88 -15.21 -0.94
N PRO A 145 2.99 -15.86 -2.11
CA PRO A 145 3.93 -15.48 -3.16
C PRO A 145 3.70 -14.05 -3.65
N TYR A 146 4.79 -13.39 -4.05
CA TYR A 146 4.70 -12.13 -4.79
C TYR A 146 4.10 -12.38 -6.18
N LEU A 147 3.26 -11.46 -6.62
CA LEU A 147 2.54 -11.56 -7.89
C LEU A 147 2.46 -10.18 -8.54
N VAL A 148 2.75 -10.10 -9.84
CA VAL A 148 2.47 -8.90 -10.63
C VAL A 148 1.16 -9.10 -11.38
N LEU A 149 0.20 -8.21 -11.14
CA LEU A 149 -1.10 -8.26 -11.80
C LEU A 149 -1.08 -7.46 -13.10
N PRO A 150 -1.63 -7.99 -14.22
CA PRO A 150 -1.77 -7.23 -15.45
C PRO A 150 -2.53 -5.92 -15.19
N LEU A 151 -1.97 -4.79 -15.60
CA LEU A 151 -2.49 -3.42 -15.46
C LEU A 151 -2.61 -2.89 -14.02
N PHE A 152 -2.57 -3.76 -13.00
CA PHE A 152 -2.68 -3.36 -11.59
C PHE A 152 -1.32 -3.27 -10.87
N GLY A 153 -0.26 -3.86 -11.48
CA GLY A 153 1.11 -3.78 -10.95
C GLY A 153 1.39 -4.74 -9.79
N PRO A 154 2.34 -4.37 -8.90
CA PRO A 154 2.80 -5.19 -7.79
C PRO A 154 1.67 -5.60 -6.84
N SER A 155 1.69 -6.87 -6.42
CA SER A 155 0.74 -7.46 -5.50
C SER A 155 1.35 -8.66 -4.76
N SER A 156 0.59 -9.28 -3.88
CA SER A 156 0.83 -10.61 -3.35
C SER A 156 -0.43 -11.44 -3.54
N PHE A 157 -0.35 -12.75 -3.33
CA PHE A 157 -1.54 -13.60 -3.44
C PHE A 157 -2.68 -13.14 -2.52
N ARG A 158 -2.36 -12.84 -1.25
CA ARG A 158 -3.32 -12.28 -0.29
C ARG A 158 -3.90 -10.94 -0.76
N ASP A 159 -3.03 -10.03 -1.20
CA ASP A 159 -3.44 -8.67 -1.55
C ASP A 159 -4.22 -8.64 -2.88
N ALA A 160 -3.97 -9.60 -3.79
CA ALA A 160 -4.77 -9.79 -4.98
C ALA A 160 -6.21 -10.20 -4.63
N ILE A 161 -6.38 -11.15 -3.68
CA ILE A 161 -7.70 -11.52 -3.17
C ILE A 161 -8.35 -10.32 -2.46
N GLY A 162 -7.60 -9.61 -1.62
CA GLY A 162 -8.08 -8.42 -0.93
C GLY A 162 -8.63 -7.36 -1.87
N ARG A 163 -7.96 -7.13 -2.99
CA ARG A 163 -8.40 -6.16 -4.01
C ARG A 163 -9.77 -6.48 -4.60
N PHE A 164 -10.12 -7.76 -4.76
CA PHE A 164 -11.48 -8.12 -5.20
C PHE A 164 -12.54 -7.75 -4.14
N ALA A 165 -12.22 -7.87 -2.86
CA ALA A 165 -13.12 -7.44 -1.80
C ALA A 165 -13.25 -5.90 -1.76
N ASP A 166 -12.16 -5.17 -1.96
CA ASP A 166 -12.16 -3.71 -1.99
C ASP A 166 -13.00 -3.13 -3.14
N PHE A 167 -13.20 -3.84 -4.25
CA PHE A 167 -14.13 -3.40 -5.30
C PHE A 167 -15.58 -3.25 -4.80
N TYR A 168 -15.99 -3.97 -3.76
CA TYR A 168 -17.33 -3.85 -3.17
C TYR A 168 -17.47 -2.61 -2.28
N THR A 169 -16.37 -2.06 -1.78
CA THR A 169 -16.35 -0.84 -0.96
C THR A 169 -15.94 0.40 -1.74
N ASP A 170 -15.32 0.23 -2.92
CA ASP A 170 -14.93 1.33 -3.80
C ASP A 170 -16.17 2.02 -4.40
N VAL A 171 -16.43 3.25 -3.98
CA VAL A 171 -17.58 4.06 -4.40
C VAL A 171 -17.65 4.22 -5.91
N VAL A 172 -16.53 4.34 -6.60
CA VAL A 172 -16.49 4.49 -8.07
C VAL A 172 -17.01 3.23 -8.76
N TRP A 173 -16.68 2.03 -8.23
CA TRP A 173 -17.16 0.76 -8.78
C TRP A 173 -18.66 0.52 -8.56
N GLN A 174 -19.28 1.18 -7.57
CA GLN A 174 -20.72 1.07 -7.29
C GLN A 174 -21.59 1.93 -8.23
N ILE A 175 -20.98 2.76 -9.08
CA ILE A 175 -21.72 3.57 -10.05
C ILE A 175 -22.30 2.66 -11.15
N ASN A 176 -23.64 2.65 -11.26
CA ASN A 176 -24.35 1.79 -12.22
C ASN A 176 -24.12 2.20 -13.67
N ASP A 177 -24.02 3.51 -13.95
CA ASP A 177 -23.75 4.01 -15.30
C ASP A 177 -22.29 3.74 -15.70
N MET A 178 -22.12 2.83 -16.66
CA MET A 178 -20.81 2.40 -17.15
C MET A 178 -19.96 3.57 -17.68
N ARG A 179 -20.57 4.60 -18.28
CA ARG A 179 -19.84 5.73 -18.86
C ARG A 179 -19.21 6.56 -17.76
N TRP A 180 -19.96 6.91 -16.73
CA TRP A 180 -19.47 7.69 -15.59
C TRP A 180 -18.45 6.89 -14.77
N ARG A 181 -18.74 5.62 -14.50
CA ARG A 181 -17.80 4.74 -13.82
C ARG A 181 -16.46 4.67 -14.53
N ASN A 182 -16.47 4.40 -15.84
CA ASN A 182 -15.23 4.27 -16.61
C ASN A 182 -14.51 5.61 -16.74
N ALA A 183 -15.22 6.72 -16.90
CA ALA A 183 -14.64 8.06 -16.96
C ALA A 183 -13.95 8.43 -15.63
N LEU A 184 -14.61 8.21 -14.51
CA LEU A 184 -14.04 8.48 -13.18
C LEU A 184 -12.84 7.57 -12.90
N TYR A 185 -12.97 6.27 -13.17
CA TYR A 185 -11.86 5.34 -12.98
C TYR A 185 -10.66 5.70 -13.86
N GLY A 186 -10.87 5.99 -15.14
CA GLY A 186 -9.83 6.47 -16.04
C GLY A 186 -9.17 7.76 -15.56
N THR A 187 -9.96 8.73 -15.08
CA THR A 187 -9.45 9.98 -14.51
C THR A 187 -8.60 9.72 -13.26
N ARG A 188 -9.05 8.83 -12.35
CA ARG A 188 -8.28 8.41 -11.17
C ARG A 188 -6.93 7.81 -11.57
N VAL A 189 -6.93 6.88 -12.54
CA VAL A 189 -5.69 6.23 -13.02
C VAL A 189 -4.72 7.26 -13.62
N VAL A 190 -5.21 8.13 -14.51
CA VAL A 190 -4.38 9.18 -15.14
C VAL A 190 -3.85 10.17 -14.12
N ASN A 191 -4.69 10.62 -13.18
CA ASN A 191 -4.26 11.55 -12.12
C ASN A 191 -3.18 10.92 -11.23
N ASN A 192 -3.38 9.67 -10.80
CA ASN A 192 -2.40 8.96 -9.99
C ASN A 192 -1.08 8.77 -10.75
N ARG A 193 -1.13 8.39 -12.04
CA ARG A 193 0.07 8.26 -12.87
C ARG A 193 0.80 9.59 -13.06
N SER A 194 0.06 10.68 -13.24
CA SER A 194 0.65 12.01 -13.40
C SER A 194 1.46 12.47 -12.19
N ARG A 195 1.12 11.99 -10.99
CA ARG A 195 1.86 12.27 -9.74
C ARG A 195 3.16 11.47 -9.63
N LEU A 196 3.27 10.34 -10.33
CA LEU A 196 4.44 9.46 -10.29
C LEU A 196 5.49 9.77 -11.36
N LEU A 197 5.23 10.69 -12.30
CA LEU A 197 6.15 10.99 -13.40
C LEU A 197 7.54 11.43 -12.92
N ASP A 198 7.60 12.27 -11.89
CA ASP A 198 8.88 12.77 -11.36
C ASP A 198 9.61 11.70 -10.55
N THR A 199 8.86 10.84 -9.83
CA THR A 199 9.43 9.75 -9.03
C THR A 199 10.01 8.64 -9.92
N GLU A 200 9.39 8.38 -11.09
CA GLU A 200 9.88 7.39 -12.06
C GLU A 200 11.28 7.74 -12.57
N GLU A 201 11.55 9.00 -12.83
CA GLU A 201 12.85 9.44 -13.31
C GLU A 201 13.96 9.15 -12.28
N VAL A 202 13.68 9.44 -11.01
CA VAL A 202 14.58 9.12 -9.90
C VAL A 202 14.78 7.61 -9.75
N LEU A 203 13.70 6.83 -9.88
CA LEU A 203 13.74 5.37 -9.81
C LEU A 203 14.66 4.77 -10.88
N LYS A 204 14.53 5.22 -12.13
CA LYS A 204 15.34 4.73 -13.25
C LYS A 204 16.84 5.02 -13.10
N ILE A 205 17.18 6.11 -12.42
CA ILE A 205 18.57 6.45 -12.13
C ILE A 205 19.13 5.60 -10.97
N ALA A 206 18.30 5.31 -9.97
CA ALA A 206 18.74 4.65 -8.73
C ALA A 206 18.73 3.12 -8.80
N ALA A 207 17.89 2.51 -9.63
CA ALA A 207 17.70 1.06 -9.68
C ALA A 207 18.56 0.41 -10.79
N ILE A 208 19.39 -0.56 -10.42
CA ILE A 208 20.11 -1.42 -11.37
C ILE A 208 19.14 -2.39 -12.06
N ASP A 209 18.19 -2.95 -11.30
CA ASP A 209 17.09 -3.79 -11.78
C ASP A 209 15.79 -3.22 -11.22
N GLU A 210 15.02 -2.53 -12.07
CA GLU A 210 13.77 -1.88 -11.69
C GLU A 210 12.74 -2.87 -11.14
N TYR A 211 12.63 -4.05 -11.75
CA TYR A 211 11.70 -5.08 -11.30
C TYR A 211 11.99 -5.50 -9.85
N SER A 212 13.23 -5.85 -9.55
CA SER A 212 13.63 -6.28 -8.21
C SER A 212 13.44 -5.16 -7.18
N PHE A 213 13.77 -3.93 -7.55
CA PHE A 213 13.56 -2.77 -6.69
C PHE A 213 12.08 -2.57 -6.37
N VAL A 214 11.20 -2.57 -7.37
CA VAL A 214 9.74 -2.40 -7.21
C VAL A 214 9.15 -3.52 -6.36
N ARG A 215 9.57 -4.77 -6.61
CA ARG A 215 9.16 -5.93 -5.81
C ARG A 215 9.52 -5.75 -4.33
N ASP A 216 10.78 -5.43 -4.06
CA ASP A 216 11.28 -5.37 -2.68
C ASP A 216 10.70 -4.17 -1.94
N ALA A 217 10.54 -3.02 -2.60
CA ALA A 217 9.85 -1.85 -2.06
C ALA A 217 8.38 -2.15 -1.74
N TYR A 218 7.67 -2.85 -2.64
CA TYR A 218 6.31 -3.29 -2.40
C TYR A 218 6.20 -4.20 -1.18
N LEU A 219 7.02 -5.26 -1.13
CA LEU A 219 6.99 -6.22 -0.03
C LEU A 219 7.35 -5.59 1.32
N GLN A 220 8.30 -4.64 1.33
CA GLN A 220 8.68 -3.91 2.54
C GLN A 220 7.53 -3.00 3.01
N ARG A 221 6.96 -2.21 2.09
CA ARG A 221 5.83 -1.33 2.41
C ARG A 221 4.63 -2.12 2.94
N ARG A 222 4.28 -3.26 2.29
CA ARG A 222 3.14 -4.07 2.72
C ARG A 222 3.33 -4.66 4.12
N ARG A 223 4.54 -5.11 4.47
CA ARG A 223 4.85 -5.54 5.84
C ARG A 223 4.65 -4.39 6.83
N SER A 224 5.22 -3.23 6.54
CA SER A 224 5.07 -2.05 7.41
C SER A 224 3.60 -1.70 7.63
N LEU A 225 2.76 -1.71 6.58
CA LEU A 225 1.34 -1.39 6.69
C LEU A 225 0.57 -2.43 7.52
N VAL A 226 0.85 -3.72 7.36
CA VAL A 226 0.19 -4.79 8.14
C VAL A 226 0.64 -4.78 9.60
N ASP A 227 1.91 -4.42 9.87
CA ASP A 227 2.48 -4.38 11.21
C ASP A 227 2.20 -3.05 11.94
N ASP A 228 1.67 -2.04 11.25
CA ASP A 228 1.51 -0.68 11.77
C ASP A 228 0.67 -0.63 13.06
N GLY A 229 -0.45 -1.35 13.11
CA GLY A 229 -1.25 -1.48 14.33
C GLY A 229 -0.48 -2.08 15.50
N ARG A 230 0.19 -3.20 15.27
CA ARG A 230 0.94 -3.92 16.32
C ARG A 230 2.16 -3.16 16.81
N ARG A 231 2.84 -2.40 15.96
CA ARG A 231 3.97 -1.56 16.37
C ARG A 231 3.55 -0.34 17.16
N ARG A 232 2.42 0.27 16.82
CA ARG A 232 1.87 1.39 17.59
C ARG A 232 1.44 0.93 18.99
N ASP A 233 0.78 -0.23 19.10
CA ASP A 233 0.38 -0.81 20.38
C ASP A 233 1.61 -1.18 21.23
N ALA A 234 2.67 -1.71 20.62
CA ALA A 234 3.92 -2.02 21.31
C ALA A 234 4.67 -0.75 21.75
N ALA A 235 4.72 0.29 20.91
CA ALA A 235 5.35 1.57 21.27
C ALA A 235 4.58 2.29 22.38
N ALA A 236 3.25 2.28 22.35
CA ALA A 236 2.42 2.83 23.43
C ALA A 236 2.60 2.06 24.74
N ALA A 237 2.77 0.73 24.67
CA ALA A 237 3.07 -0.08 25.86
C ALA A 237 4.48 0.16 26.43
N GLU A 238 5.46 0.52 25.57
CA GLU A 238 6.80 0.92 26.01
C GLU A 238 6.82 2.33 26.61
N GLU A 239 6.01 3.27 26.11
CA GLU A 239 5.87 4.62 26.70
C GLU A 239 5.16 4.59 28.06
N ASP A 240 4.23 3.65 28.28
CA ASP A 240 3.54 3.45 29.57
C ASP A 240 4.40 2.67 30.60
N TYR A 241 5.50 2.05 30.14
CA TYR A 241 6.43 1.38 31.03
C TYR A 241 7.35 2.42 31.70
N VAL A 242 6.94 2.94 32.86
CA VAL A 242 7.82 3.62 33.78
C VAL A 242 8.59 2.53 34.53
N PRO A 243 9.92 2.39 34.37
CA PRO A 243 10.69 1.44 35.16
C PRO A 243 10.52 1.79 36.64
N ASP A 244 10.10 0.82 37.45
CA ASP A 244 10.20 0.98 38.91
C ASP A 244 11.62 1.45 39.24
N GLU A 245 11.74 2.63 39.83
CA GLU A 245 13.04 3.13 40.31
C GLU A 245 13.69 2.00 41.13
N PRO A 246 14.94 1.59 40.79
CA PRO A 246 15.60 0.59 41.61
C PRO A 246 15.67 1.12 43.00
N ALA A 247 15.06 0.41 43.97
CA ALA A 247 15.09 0.74 45.39
C ALA A 247 16.50 1.18 45.74
N ALA A 248 16.62 2.39 46.23
CA ALA A 248 17.89 3.04 46.54
C ALA A 248 18.79 2.04 47.27
N SER A 249 19.86 1.61 46.58
CA SER A 249 20.88 0.71 47.14
C SER A 249 21.43 1.40 48.40
N ALA A 250 21.31 0.71 49.51
CA ALA A 250 21.87 1.15 50.79
C ALA A 250 23.33 1.62 50.60
N PRO A 251 23.75 2.72 51.31
CA PRO A 251 25.06 3.27 51.12
C PRO A 251 26.15 2.23 51.40
N ALA A 252 27.00 1.99 50.42
CA ALA A 252 28.15 1.10 50.53
C ALA A 252 29.02 1.54 51.70
N ALA A 253 29.26 0.61 52.63
CA ALA A 253 30.17 0.80 53.74
C ALA A 253 31.55 1.24 53.21
N ALA A 254 32.09 2.32 53.80
CA ALA A 254 33.39 2.86 53.44
C ALA A 254 34.52 1.78 53.60
N PRO A 255 35.47 1.69 52.68
CA PRO A 255 36.57 0.78 52.80
C PRO A 255 37.48 1.18 53.99
N ALA A 256 37.76 0.20 54.83
CA ALA A 256 38.68 0.33 55.98
C ALA A 256 40.06 0.83 55.49
N SER A 257 40.57 1.86 56.15
CA SER A 257 41.90 2.45 55.91
C SER A 257 43.03 1.43 56.07
N ALA A 258 43.85 1.29 55.03
CA ALA A 258 45.06 0.51 55.07
C ALA A 258 46.10 1.10 56.06
N PRO A 259 46.83 0.28 56.81
CA PRO A 259 47.87 0.76 57.72
C PRO A 259 49.07 1.31 56.96
N ALA A 260 49.64 2.39 57.46
CA ALA A 260 50.81 3.08 56.94
C ALA A 260 52.11 2.20 57.02
N PRO A 261 53.05 2.29 56.04
CA PRO A 261 54.29 1.56 56.06
C PRO A 261 55.22 2.07 57.22
N GLN A 262 55.65 1.11 58.03
CA GLN A 262 56.71 1.37 59.08
C GLN A 262 58.07 1.45 58.38
N VAL A 263 58.71 2.57 58.52
CA VAL A 263 60.16 2.77 58.26
C VAL A 263 60.93 2.22 59.46
N ARG A 264 61.80 1.26 59.22
CA ARG A 264 62.83 0.81 60.17
C ARG A 264 64.19 1.43 59.85
N PRO A 265 65.02 1.63 60.87
CA PRO A 265 66.25 2.41 60.81
C PRO A 265 67.40 1.80 60.02
#